data_8125242bac4691673181400ecfcaebcd
#
_entry.id   8125242bac4691673181400ecfcaebcd
#
_cell.length_a   1.000
_cell.length_b   1.000
_cell.length_c   1.000
_cell.angle_alpha   90.00
_cell.angle_beta   90.00
_cell.angle_gamma   90.00
#
_symmetry.space_group_name_H-M   'P 1'
#
loop_
_entity.id
_entity.type
_entity.pdbx_description
1 polymer ?
#
loop_
_entity_poly.entity_id
_entity_poly.type
_entity_poly.pdbx_seq_one_letter_code
_entity_poly.pdbx_strand_id
1 'polypeptide(L)'
;IQAAIELAENLKPEKINGRVIIVKTICRREFEERSGSICREDKKNLNRVFPGSPKGTRMERLAYAVVQTLHSETDFYIDIHSGDDYEELTPYIYFAGRADTDVMEMSRKMAEQADVPYMVKSNVASGGSYNYAASCGIPVF
;
A
#
# COMPACT_ATOMS: atom_id res chain seq x y z
N ILE A 1 -2.80 8.04 7.87
CA ILE A 1 -3.73 7.58 8.92
C ILE A 1 -5.00 8.44 8.90
N GLN A 2 -4.89 9.77 9.01
CA GLN A 2 -6.05 10.66 9.05
C GLN A 2 -6.97 10.49 7.83
N ALA A 3 -6.42 10.47 6.62
CA ALA A 3 -7.19 10.25 5.39
C ALA A 3 -7.97 8.92 5.41
N ALA A 4 -7.39 7.85 5.96
CA ALA A 4 -8.06 6.56 6.07
C ALA A 4 -9.19 6.57 7.14
N ILE A 5 -9.04 7.37 8.19
CA ILE A 5 -10.10 7.58 9.19
C ILE A 5 -11.26 8.34 8.55
N GLU A 6 -10.99 9.48 7.91
CA GLU A 6 -11.99 10.30 7.24
C GLU A 6 -12.72 9.55 6.12
N LEU A 7 -11.97 8.74 5.36
CA LEU A 7 -12.58 7.86 4.37
C LEU A 7 -13.55 6.89 5.01
N ALA A 8 -13.15 6.22 6.10
CA ALA A 8 -14.00 5.25 6.79
C ALA A 8 -15.28 5.88 7.37
N GLU A 9 -15.20 7.13 7.82
CA GLU A 9 -16.34 7.89 8.39
C GLU A 9 -17.29 8.41 7.30
N ASN A 10 -16.76 8.73 6.11
CA ASN A 10 -17.53 9.35 5.03
C ASN A 10 -18.04 8.37 3.98
N LEU A 11 -17.50 7.15 3.93
CA LEU A 11 -18.00 6.11 3.03
C LEU A 11 -19.45 5.76 3.39
N LYS A 12 -20.29 5.75 2.35
CA LYS A 12 -21.69 5.38 2.45
C LYS A 12 -21.88 3.96 1.93
N PRO A 13 -22.14 2.97 2.80
CA PRO A 13 -22.25 1.57 2.39
C PRO A 13 -23.25 1.35 1.25
N GLU A 14 -24.35 2.11 1.23
CA GLU A 14 -25.39 2.05 0.20
C GLU A 14 -24.92 2.51 -1.20
N LYS A 15 -23.75 3.17 -1.28
CA LYS A 15 -23.14 3.61 -2.55
C LYS A 15 -22.01 2.68 -3.01
N ILE A 16 -21.72 1.63 -2.24
CA ILE A 16 -20.63 0.70 -2.53
C ILE A 16 -21.22 -0.57 -3.14
N ASN A 17 -20.76 -0.92 -4.33
CA ASN A 17 -21.06 -2.22 -4.93
C ASN A 17 -19.86 -3.16 -4.70
N GLY A 18 -19.90 -3.92 -3.60
CA GLY A 18 -18.81 -4.79 -3.18
C GLY A 18 -18.37 -4.57 -1.74
N ARG A 19 -17.09 -4.81 -1.45
CA ARG A 19 -16.49 -4.70 -0.12
C ARG A 19 -15.30 -3.75 -0.15
N VAL A 20 -15.20 -2.87 0.84
CA VAL A 20 -14.03 -2.01 1.05
C VAL A 20 -13.38 -2.40 2.37
N ILE A 21 -12.08 -2.68 2.34
CA ILE A 21 -11.25 -2.94 3.51
C ILE A 21 -10.36 -1.72 3.72
N ILE A 22 -10.46 -1.07 4.87
CA ILE A 22 -9.66 0.12 5.21
C ILE A 22 -8.72 -0.23 6.35
N VAL A 23 -7.42 -0.25 6.07
CA VAL A 23 -6.37 -0.41 7.06
C VAL A 23 -5.83 0.96 7.43
N LYS A 24 -6.20 1.46 8.60
CA LYS A 24 -5.86 2.84 9.04
C LYS A 24 -4.37 3.01 9.35
N THR A 25 -3.74 1.98 9.90
CA THR A 25 -2.28 1.92 10.10
C THR A 25 -1.83 0.46 10.13
N ILE A 26 -0.83 0.14 9.35
CA ILE A 26 -0.32 -1.22 9.26
C ILE A 26 0.77 -1.49 10.32
N CYS A 27 1.61 -0.49 10.60
CA CYS A 27 2.70 -0.57 11.58
C CYS A 27 2.31 0.20 12.86
N ARG A 28 1.27 -0.27 13.56
CA ARG A 28 0.72 0.42 14.74
C ARG A 28 1.77 0.67 15.82
N ARG A 29 2.60 -0.31 16.14
CA ARG A 29 3.63 -0.19 17.17
C ARG A 29 4.69 0.86 16.77
N GLU A 30 5.17 0.81 15.55
CA GLU A 30 6.15 1.74 15.00
C GLU A 30 5.60 3.18 15.00
N PHE A 31 4.31 3.33 14.72
CA PHE A 31 3.62 4.62 14.82
C PHE A 31 3.53 5.13 16.27
N GLU A 32 3.12 4.28 17.22
CA GLU A 32 3.04 4.63 18.65
C GLU A 32 4.42 4.97 19.24
N GLU A 33 5.46 4.23 18.84
CA GLU A 33 6.85 4.44 19.25
C GLU A 33 7.56 5.58 18.49
N ARG A 34 6.89 6.19 17.50
CA ARG A 34 7.47 7.24 16.62
C ARG A 34 8.83 6.82 16.04
N SER A 35 8.92 5.60 15.55
CA SER A 35 10.16 5.04 15.00
C SER A 35 10.31 5.24 13.47
N GLY A 36 9.42 6.02 12.87
CA GLY A 36 9.40 6.28 11.44
C GLY A 36 9.15 5.01 10.63
N SER A 37 9.82 4.89 9.49
CA SER A 37 9.66 3.77 8.56
C SER A 37 10.45 2.51 8.96
N ILE A 38 11.27 2.56 10.00
CA ILE A 38 12.17 1.47 10.40
C ILE A 38 11.74 0.86 11.73
N CYS A 39 11.42 -0.42 11.71
CA CYS A 39 11.15 -1.18 12.92
C CYS A 39 12.38 -1.25 13.83
N ARG A 40 12.21 -0.91 15.11
CA ARG A 40 13.33 -0.90 16.09
C ARG A 40 13.84 -2.30 16.39
N GLU A 41 12.99 -3.31 16.33
CA GLU A 41 13.31 -4.69 16.69
C GLU A 41 14.22 -5.36 15.66
N ASP A 42 13.87 -5.29 14.38
CA ASP A 42 14.58 -6.00 13.31
C ASP A 42 15.30 -5.10 12.31
N LYS A 43 15.23 -3.78 12.51
CA LYS A 43 15.87 -2.75 11.66
C LYS A 43 15.44 -2.79 10.21
N LYS A 44 14.24 -3.32 9.94
CA LYS A 44 13.68 -3.43 8.59
C LYS A 44 12.57 -2.41 8.36
N ASN A 45 12.44 -1.99 7.11
CA ASN A 45 11.27 -1.27 6.61
C ASN A 45 10.27 -2.28 6.06
N LEU A 46 9.01 -2.24 6.53
CA LEU A 46 7.96 -3.12 6.02
C LEU A 46 7.86 -3.08 4.50
N ASN A 47 7.92 -1.89 3.92
CA ASN A 47 7.78 -1.67 2.48
C ASN A 47 9.07 -1.99 1.68
N ARG A 48 9.91 -2.87 2.22
CA ARG A 48 11.11 -3.43 1.54
C ARG A 48 11.20 -4.94 1.67
N VAL A 49 10.24 -5.57 2.37
CA VAL A 49 10.34 -7.00 2.72
C VAL A 49 9.19 -7.85 2.17
N PHE A 50 8.30 -7.27 1.34
CA PHE A 50 7.25 -8.07 0.69
C PHE A 50 7.82 -9.09 -0.30
N PRO A 51 7.29 -10.32 -0.32
CA PRO A 51 6.06 -10.82 0.33
C PRO A 51 6.23 -11.25 1.79
N GLY A 52 7.39 -11.16 2.37
CA GLY A 52 7.65 -11.58 3.74
C GLY A 52 7.87 -13.10 3.90
N SER A 53 7.89 -13.53 5.14
CA SER A 53 8.08 -14.95 5.50
C SER A 53 7.41 -15.26 6.84
N PRO A 54 6.68 -16.40 6.98
CA PRO A 54 6.03 -16.78 8.25
C PRO A 54 7.04 -17.11 9.36
N LYS A 55 8.27 -17.47 8.98
CA LYS A 55 9.38 -17.79 9.91
C LYS A 55 10.44 -16.69 9.96
N GLY A 56 10.18 -15.54 9.34
CA GLY A 56 11.08 -14.41 9.28
C GLY A 56 11.06 -13.52 10.51
N THR A 57 11.71 -12.38 10.39
CA THR A 57 11.72 -11.34 11.42
C THR A 57 10.35 -10.67 11.56
N ARG A 58 10.22 -9.71 12.48
CA ARG A 58 8.94 -9.04 12.76
C ARG A 58 8.30 -8.44 11.50
N MET A 59 9.05 -7.64 10.73
CA MET A 59 8.50 -7.01 9.51
C MET A 59 8.24 -8.04 8.40
N GLU A 60 9.05 -9.08 8.29
CA GLU A 60 8.80 -10.15 7.33
C GLU A 60 7.53 -10.96 7.67
N ARG A 61 7.29 -11.23 8.95
CA ARG A 61 6.04 -11.88 9.39
C ARG A 61 4.83 -10.99 9.17
N LEU A 62 4.97 -9.67 9.40
CA LEU A 62 3.89 -8.72 9.14
C LEU A 62 3.58 -8.63 7.63
N ALA A 63 4.60 -8.51 6.78
CA ALA A 63 4.41 -8.51 5.32
C ALA A 63 3.72 -9.80 4.85
N TYR A 64 4.14 -10.95 5.36
CA TYR A 64 3.52 -12.23 5.06
C TYR A 64 2.04 -12.25 5.48
N ALA A 65 1.71 -11.78 6.67
CA ALA A 65 0.33 -11.70 7.14
C ALA A 65 -0.53 -10.79 6.24
N VAL A 66 -0.02 -9.62 5.84
CA VAL A 66 -0.70 -8.71 4.89
C VAL A 66 -1.02 -9.43 3.58
N VAL A 67 -0.05 -10.11 3.00
CA VAL A 67 -0.23 -10.87 1.76
C VAL A 67 -1.33 -11.93 1.91
N GLN A 68 -1.27 -12.71 2.99
CA GLN A 68 -2.20 -13.83 3.19
C GLN A 68 -3.62 -13.39 3.55
N THR A 69 -3.81 -12.22 4.19
CA THR A 69 -5.12 -11.82 4.71
C THR A 69 -5.75 -10.65 3.95
N LEU A 70 -4.95 -9.80 3.32
CA LEU A 70 -5.45 -8.63 2.59
C LEU A 70 -5.31 -8.81 1.08
N HIS A 71 -4.10 -9.04 0.56
CA HIS A 71 -3.92 -9.17 -0.89
C HIS A 71 -4.73 -10.33 -1.47
N SER A 72 -4.86 -11.45 -0.74
CA SER A 72 -5.67 -12.60 -1.17
C SER A 72 -7.18 -12.33 -1.31
N GLU A 73 -7.65 -11.25 -0.71
CA GLU A 73 -9.07 -10.86 -0.68
C GLU A 73 -9.33 -9.56 -1.48
N THR A 74 -8.35 -9.11 -2.28
CA THR A 74 -8.35 -7.79 -2.89
C THR A 74 -8.35 -7.88 -4.41
N ASP A 75 -9.34 -7.25 -5.06
CA ASP A 75 -9.40 -7.06 -6.51
C ASP A 75 -8.69 -5.79 -6.97
N PHE A 76 -8.67 -4.74 -6.13
CA PHE A 76 -8.05 -3.44 -6.38
C PHE A 76 -7.40 -2.92 -5.11
N TYR A 77 -6.20 -2.33 -5.20
CA TYR A 77 -5.46 -1.90 -4.04
C TYR A 77 -5.02 -0.43 -4.15
N ILE A 78 -5.17 0.31 -3.05
CA ILE A 78 -4.66 1.68 -2.92
C ILE A 78 -3.70 1.72 -1.74
N ASP A 79 -2.44 2.12 -1.99
CA ASP A 79 -1.39 2.25 -0.98
C ASP A 79 -1.12 3.73 -0.69
N ILE A 80 -1.59 4.23 0.46
CA ILE A 80 -1.54 5.65 0.80
C ILE A 80 -0.33 5.93 1.69
N HIS A 81 0.57 6.74 1.18
CA HIS A 81 1.76 7.22 1.88
C HIS A 81 1.70 8.72 2.16
N SER A 82 2.53 9.16 3.09
CA SER A 82 2.91 10.56 3.29
C SER A 82 4.43 10.66 3.22
N GLY A 83 4.98 11.86 3.24
CA GLY A 83 6.40 12.08 3.50
C GLY A 83 6.82 11.48 4.85
N ASP A 84 8.09 11.16 5.01
CA ASP A 84 8.67 10.73 6.29
C ASP A 84 8.62 11.88 7.31
N ASP A 85 9.15 11.67 8.52
CA ASP A 85 8.93 12.50 9.71
C ASP A 85 9.10 14.02 9.49
N TYR A 86 9.92 14.45 8.51
CA TYR A 86 10.26 15.84 8.26
C TYR A 86 10.21 16.23 6.77
N GLU A 87 9.56 15.44 5.92
CA GLU A 87 9.48 15.68 4.49
C GLU A 87 8.19 16.42 4.12
N GLU A 88 8.33 17.57 3.46
CA GLU A 88 7.26 18.16 2.67
C GLU A 88 7.24 17.48 1.30
N LEU A 89 6.24 16.64 1.06
CA LEU A 89 6.12 15.86 -0.15
C LEU A 89 5.13 16.50 -1.13
N THR A 90 5.59 16.82 -2.32
CA THR A 90 4.69 17.18 -3.42
C THR A 90 3.78 16.00 -3.73
N PRO A 91 2.44 16.19 -3.78
CA PRO A 91 1.52 15.11 -4.07
C PRO A 91 1.79 14.48 -5.45
N TYR A 92 1.95 13.17 -5.48
CA TYR A 92 2.10 12.39 -6.69
C TYR A 92 1.57 10.98 -6.50
N ILE A 93 1.32 10.29 -7.59
CA ILE A 93 0.87 8.90 -7.60
C ILE A 93 1.89 8.03 -8.33
N TYR A 94 2.28 6.93 -7.70
CA TYR A 94 2.87 5.81 -8.42
C TYR A 94 1.77 4.91 -8.98
N PHE A 95 1.93 4.45 -10.22
CA PHE A 95 1.17 3.34 -10.75
C PHE A 95 2.10 2.22 -11.23
N ALA A 96 1.61 0.99 -11.21
CA ALA A 96 2.40 -0.17 -11.57
C ALA A 96 2.92 -0.06 -13.00
N GLY A 97 4.23 -0.16 -13.16
CA GLY A 97 4.92 -0.12 -14.44
C GLY A 97 5.60 -1.45 -14.78
N ARG A 98 5.45 -2.45 -13.91
CA ARG A 98 6.06 -3.76 -14.05
C ARG A 98 5.15 -4.85 -13.49
N ALA A 99 4.19 -5.24 -14.32
CA ALA A 99 3.21 -6.29 -14.09
C ALA A 99 2.68 -6.74 -15.46
N ASP A 100 1.68 -7.60 -15.50
CA ASP A 100 0.96 -7.93 -16.73
C ASP A 100 0.28 -6.67 -17.32
N THR A 101 0.14 -6.64 -18.63
CA THR A 101 -0.34 -5.46 -19.36
C THR A 101 -1.68 -4.95 -18.85
N ASP A 102 -2.62 -5.85 -18.59
CA ASP A 102 -3.97 -5.50 -18.12
C ASP A 102 -3.93 -4.90 -16.70
N VAL A 103 -3.05 -5.41 -15.84
CA VAL A 103 -2.83 -4.89 -14.49
C VAL A 103 -2.23 -3.48 -14.55
N MET A 104 -1.22 -3.28 -15.40
CA MET A 104 -0.59 -1.96 -15.57
C MET A 104 -1.58 -0.92 -16.13
N GLU A 105 -2.39 -1.31 -17.11
CA GLU A 105 -3.39 -0.42 -17.70
C GLU A 105 -4.49 -0.06 -16.70
N MET A 106 -4.98 -1.03 -15.93
CA MET A 106 -5.97 -0.77 -14.89
C MET A 106 -5.40 0.09 -13.77
N SER A 107 -4.18 -0.17 -13.32
CA SER A 107 -3.47 0.65 -12.32
C SER A 107 -3.35 2.11 -12.79
N ARG A 108 -3.00 2.34 -14.05
CA ARG A 108 -2.95 3.68 -14.65
C ARG A 108 -4.33 4.36 -14.66
N LYS A 109 -5.38 3.65 -15.10
CA LYS A 109 -6.76 4.17 -15.12
C LYS A 109 -7.25 4.54 -13.71
N MET A 110 -6.92 3.74 -12.70
CA MET A 110 -7.25 4.04 -11.30
C MET A 110 -6.52 5.31 -10.84
N ALA A 111 -5.22 5.41 -11.12
CA ALA A 111 -4.41 6.57 -10.74
C ALA A 111 -4.90 7.88 -11.39
N GLU A 112 -5.39 7.83 -12.63
CA GLU A 112 -5.97 8.97 -13.33
C GLU A 112 -7.23 9.54 -12.65
N GLN A 113 -7.93 8.74 -11.84
CA GLN A 113 -9.14 9.18 -11.13
C GLN A 113 -8.83 9.92 -9.82
N ALA A 114 -7.60 9.90 -9.34
CA ALA A 114 -7.26 10.45 -8.04
C ALA A 114 -6.97 11.97 -8.04
N ASP A 115 -7.03 12.64 -9.19
CA ASP A 115 -6.87 14.09 -9.36
C ASP A 115 -5.59 14.64 -8.69
N VAL A 116 -4.46 13.98 -8.90
CA VAL A 116 -3.15 14.37 -8.37
C VAL A 116 -2.27 14.88 -9.51
N PRO A 117 -1.49 15.97 -9.31
CA PRO A 117 -0.81 16.67 -10.39
C PRO A 117 0.27 15.86 -11.12
N TYR A 118 0.84 14.86 -10.44
CA TYR A 118 1.92 14.06 -11.00
C TYR A 118 1.64 12.57 -10.91
N MET A 119 1.84 11.88 -12.04
CA MET A 119 1.77 10.43 -12.13
C MET A 119 3.14 9.88 -12.52
N VAL A 120 3.62 8.89 -11.78
CA VAL A 120 4.94 8.27 -11.98
C VAL A 120 4.78 6.79 -12.24
N LYS A 121 5.26 6.33 -13.40
CA LYS A 121 5.32 4.91 -13.71
C LYS A 121 6.44 4.25 -12.90
N SER A 122 6.09 3.38 -11.98
CA SER A 122 7.05 2.66 -11.15
C SER A 122 7.57 1.41 -11.84
N ASN A 123 8.87 1.33 -12.03
CA ASN A 123 9.52 0.15 -12.60
C ASN A 123 10.08 -0.82 -11.54
N VAL A 124 9.73 -0.62 -10.27
CA VAL A 124 10.12 -1.51 -9.17
C VAL A 124 9.22 -2.75 -9.17
N ALA A 125 9.81 -3.94 -9.08
CA ALA A 125 9.07 -5.21 -9.18
C ALA A 125 8.82 -5.90 -7.84
N SER A 126 9.54 -5.54 -6.79
CA SER A 126 9.50 -6.29 -5.52
C SER A 126 9.90 -5.43 -4.33
N GLY A 127 9.65 -5.97 -3.14
CA GLY A 127 10.01 -5.37 -1.85
C GLY A 127 8.92 -4.48 -1.28
N GLY A 128 8.26 -3.67 -2.08
CA GLY A 128 7.12 -2.87 -1.66
C GLY A 128 5.80 -3.62 -1.70
N SER A 129 4.83 -3.22 -0.88
CA SER A 129 3.49 -3.80 -0.81
C SER A 129 2.78 -3.70 -2.15
N TYR A 130 2.66 -2.49 -2.70
CA TYR A 130 1.96 -2.28 -3.95
C TYR A 130 2.67 -2.94 -5.14
N ASN A 131 4.01 -2.92 -5.17
CA ASN A 131 4.77 -3.59 -6.23
C ASN A 131 4.53 -5.10 -6.24
N TYR A 132 4.52 -5.71 -5.06
CA TYR A 132 4.22 -7.12 -4.92
C TYR A 132 2.77 -7.44 -5.30
N ALA A 133 1.80 -6.63 -4.86
CA ALA A 133 0.40 -6.76 -5.25
C ALA A 133 0.24 -6.74 -6.78
N ALA A 134 0.87 -5.78 -7.46
CA ALA A 134 0.86 -5.71 -8.93
C ALA A 134 1.44 -6.96 -9.58
N SER A 135 2.55 -7.50 -9.04
CA SER A 135 3.15 -8.74 -9.55
C SER A 135 2.28 -9.98 -9.33
N CYS A 136 1.32 -9.91 -8.42
CA CYS A 136 0.32 -10.94 -8.18
C CYS A 136 -1.00 -10.73 -8.97
N GLY A 137 -1.02 -9.78 -9.88
CA GLY A 137 -2.19 -9.54 -10.73
C GLY A 137 -3.22 -8.55 -10.15
N ILE A 138 -2.90 -7.85 -9.06
CA ILE A 138 -3.80 -6.89 -8.42
C ILE A 138 -3.49 -5.48 -8.95
N PRO A 139 -4.42 -4.80 -9.65
CA PRO A 139 -4.27 -3.40 -10.03
C PRO A 139 -4.12 -2.50 -8.81
N VAL A 140 -3.13 -1.59 -8.85
CA VAL A 140 -2.72 -0.82 -7.66
C VAL A 140 -2.09 0.52 -8.03
N PHE A 141 -2.32 1.52 -7.19
CA PHE A 141 -1.58 2.78 -7.16
C PHE A 141 -1.34 3.26 -5.73
#